data_115df6c7f4caa320e6d1f0d1c7bd138d
#
_entry.id   115df6c7f4caa320e6d1f0d1c7bd138d
#
_cell.length_a   1.000
_cell.length_b   1.000
_cell.length_c   1.000
_cell.angle_alpha   90.00
_cell.angle_beta   90.00
_cell.angle_gamma   90.00
#
_symmetry.space_group_name_H-M   'P 1'
#
loop_
_entity.id
_entity.type
_entity.pdbx_description
1 polymer ?
#
loop_
_entity_poly.entity_id
_entity_poly.type
_entity_poly.pdbx_seq_one_letter_code
_entity_poly.pdbx_strand_id
1 'polypeptide(L)' 'MLIVFMNKFTVKAREHRGTNSLDLTIPTKIVKDNKISSGDIFEIIVIKDNDKLKIEYCLVYSKN' A
#
# COMPACT_ATOMS: atom_id res chain seq x y z
N MET A 1 18.29 6.15 -16.86
CA MET A 1 17.55 7.31 -16.35
C MET A 1 16.36 6.87 -15.53
N LEU A 2 16.23 7.38 -14.36
CA LEU A 2 15.11 7.04 -13.48
C LEU A 2 13.98 8.05 -13.66
N ILE A 3 12.82 7.57 -14.09
CA ILE A 3 11.63 8.40 -14.18
C ILE A 3 10.77 8.11 -12.97
N VAL A 4 10.55 9.11 -12.15
CA VAL A 4 9.73 8.97 -10.96
C VAL A 4 8.41 9.69 -11.18
N PHE A 5 7.32 8.93 -11.22
CA PHE A 5 5.99 9.50 -11.22
C PHE A 5 5.50 9.57 -9.79
N MET A 6 5.34 10.79 -9.30
CA MET A 6 4.86 10.99 -7.94
C MET A 6 3.39 11.35 -7.96
N ASN A 7 2.57 10.31 -7.88
CA ASN A 7 1.16 10.49 -7.61
C ASN A 7 0.98 10.40 -6.10
N LYS A 8 0.48 11.48 -5.50
CA LYS A 8 0.24 11.49 -4.08
C LYS A 8 -1.23 11.22 -3.82
N PHE A 9 -1.47 10.27 -2.95
CA PHE A 9 -2.80 9.94 -2.47
C PHE A 9 -2.79 9.98 -0.96
N THR A 10 -3.91 10.37 -0.38
CA THR A 10 -4.09 10.22 1.06
C THR A 10 -5.22 9.24 1.29
N VAL A 11 -5.02 8.37 2.27
CA VAL A 11 -6.04 7.41 2.64
C VAL A 11 -6.19 7.43 4.16
N LYS A 12 -7.39 7.15 4.62
CA LYS A 12 -7.68 7.14 6.03
C LYS A 12 -7.63 5.72 6.54
N ALA A 13 -6.91 5.51 7.65
CA ALA A 13 -6.90 4.21 8.31
C ALA A 13 -8.28 3.92 8.88
N ARG A 14 -8.77 2.71 8.66
CA ARG A 14 -10.08 2.29 9.16
C ARG A 14 -9.95 1.03 9.97
N GLU A 15 -10.79 0.90 11.00
CA GLU A 15 -10.79 -0.30 11.81
C GLU A 15 -11.20 -1.50 10.97
N HIS A 16 -10.42 -2.57 11.12
CA HIS A 16 -10.81 -3.85 10.58
C HIS A 16 -11.74 -4.52 11.57
N ARG A 17 -12.96 -4.75 11.15
CA ARG A 17 -14.04 -5.22 12.02
C ARG A 17 -13.64 -6.47 12.80
N GLY A 18 -13.83 -6.40 14.13
CA GLY A 18 -13.57 -7.54 15.00
C GLY A 18 -12.11 -7.75 15.38
N THR A 19 -11.22 -6.83 15.02
CA THR A 19 -9.81 -6.93 15.36
C THR A 19 -9.27 -5.57 15.78
N ASN A 20 -8.01 -5.56 16.25
CA ASN A 20 -7.30 -4.32 16.54
C ASN A 20 -6.50 -3.84 15.31
N SER A 21 -6.65 -4.52 14.20
CA SER A 21 -5.95 -4.15 12.97
C SER A 21 -6.61 -2.97 12.29
N LEU A 22 -5.83 -2.24 11.50
CA LEU A 22 -6.33 -1.14 10.70
C LEU A 22 -6.12 -1.45 9.23
N ASP A 23 -7.08 -1.04 8.41
CA ASP A 23 -7.01 -1.20 6.97
C ASP A 23 -6.72 0.14 6.30
N LEU A 24 -5.89 0.10 5.27
CA LEU A 24 -5.67 1.23 4.38
C LEU A 24 -6.12 0.82 2.98
N THR A 25 -7.01 1.61 2.41
CA THR A 25 -7.53 1.30 1.07
C THR A 25 -6.53 1.70 0.00
N ILE A 26 -6.26 0.79 -0.92
CA ILE A 26 -5.46 1.12 -2.11
C ILE A 26 -6.40 1.85 -3.09
N PRO A 27 -6.08 3.08 -3.48
CA PRO A 27 -6.95 3.82 -4.40
C PRO A 27 -7.19 3.06 -5.70
N THR A 28 -8.41 3.19 -6.23
CA THR A 28 -8.82 2.48 -7.45
C THR A 28 -7.89 2.75 -8.63
N LYS A 29 -7.40 3.99 -8.74
CA LYS A 29 -6.49 4.33 -9.83
C LYS A 29 -5.19 3.51 -9.76
N ILE A 30 -4.65 3.34 -8.56
CA ILE A 30 -3.43 2.53 -8.38
C ILE A 30 -3.71 1.09 -8.74
N VAL A 31 -4.86 0.57 -8.32
CA VAL A 31 -5.25 -0.81 -8.62
C VAL A 31 -5.34 -1.04 -10.12
N LYS A 32 -6.00 -0.13 -10.82
CA LYS A 32 -6.19 -0.27 -12.27
C LYS A 32 -4.89 -0.08 -13.05
N ASP A 33 -4.12 0.93 -12.70
CA ASP A 33 -2.89 1.24 -13.43
C ASP A 33 -1.85 0.13 -13.29
N ASN A 34 -1.89 -0.61 -12.20
CA ASN A 34 -0.89 -1.63 -11.90
C ASN A 34 -1.45 -3.06 -11.92
N LYS A 35 -2.70 -3.20 -12.32
CA LYS A 35 -3.37 -4.51 -12.44
C LYS A 35 -3.28 -5.32 -11.14
N ILE A 36 -3.48 -4.65 -10.01
CA ILE A 36 -3.50 -5.31 -8.72
C ILE A 36 -4.84 -6.02 -8.57
N SER A 37 -4.81 -7.24 -8.06
CA SER A 37 -6.03 -8.01 -7.88
C SER A 37 -6.04 -8.75 -6.54
N SER A 38 -7.23 -9.16 -6.17
CA SER A 38 -7.42 -9.94 -4.95
C SER A 38 -6.57 -11.22 -5.00
N GLY A 39 -5.87 -11.48 -3.92
CA GLY A 39 -4.97 -12.63 -3.85
C GLY A 39 -3.52 -12.28 -4.11
N ASP A 40 -3.24 -11.08 -4.58
CA ASP A 40 -1.85 -10.61 -4.70
C ASP A 40 -1.25 -10.48 -3.30
N ILE A 41 0.03 -10.77 -3.19
CA ILE A 41 0.72 -10.77 -1.91
C ILE A 41 1.72 -9.62 -1.85
N PHE A 42 1.64 -8.87 -0.76
CA PHE A 42 2.51 -7.73 -0.51
C PHE A 42 3.36 -7.96 0.72
N GLU A 43 4.59 -7.51 0.65
CA GLU A 43 5.48 -7.45 1.80
C GLU A 43 5.40 -6.06 2.41
N ILE A 44 5.35 -5.98 3.72
CA ILE A 44 5.26 -4.70 4.43
C ILE A 44 6.61 -4.40 5.05
N ILE A 45 7.15 -3.23 4.73
CA ILE A 45 8.41 -2.76 5.28
C ILE A 45 8.13 -1.52 6.10
N VAL A 46 8.52 -1.54 7.37
CA VAL A 46 8.32 -0.41 8.26
C VAL A 46 9.66 0.29 8.47
N ILE A 47 9.69 1.57 8.17
CA ILE A 47 10.89 2.38 8.32
C ILE A 47 10.57 3.52 9.27
N LYS A 48 11.33 3.64 10.35
CA LYS A 48 11.18 4.73 11.29
C LYS A 48 12.44 5.56 11.27
N ASP A 49 12.31 6.81 10.87
CA ASP A 49 13.42 7.74 10.78
C ASP A 49 13.07 9.02 11.53
N ASN A 50 13.74 9.24 12.66
CA ASN A 50 13.42 10.35 13.57
C ASN A 50 11.95 10.28 13.98
N ASP A 51 11.17 11.33 13.69
CA ASP A 51 9.75 11.37 14.03
C ASP A 51 8.85 10.89 12.90
N LYS A 52 9.44 10.39 11.80
CA LYS A 52 8.67 9.97 10.64
C LYS A 52 8.51 8.47 10.61
N LEU A 53 7.29 8.04 10.39
CA LEU A 53 6.97 6.64 10.17
C LEU A 53 6.61 6.44 8.70
N LYS A 54 7.31 5.53 8.05
CA LYS A 54 7.05 5.18 6.68
C LYS A 54 6.71 3.69 6.59
N ILE A 55 5.62 3.38 5.94
CA ILE A 55 5.22 1.98 5.71
C ILE A 55 5.16 1.78 4.21
N GLU A 56 5.94 0.83 3.72
CA GLU A 56 5.97 0.50 2.30
C GLU A 56 5.34 -0.87 2.07
N TYR A 57 4.53 -0.95 1.02
CA TYR A 57 3.93 -2.19 0.57
C TYR A 57 4.54 -2.55 -0.77
N CYS A 58 5.26 -3.65 -0.81
CA CYS A 58 5.94 -4.10 -2.03
C CYS A 58 5.25 -5.36 -2.53
N LEU A 59 4.77 -5.32 -3.78
CA LEU A 59 4.14 -6.49 -4.39
C LEU A 59 5.20 -7.56 -4.63
N VAL A 60 5.06 -8.71 -4.00
CA VAL A 60 6.02 -9.81 -4.15
C VAL A 60 5.47 -10.99 -4.93
N TYR A 61 4.15 -11.07 -5.06
CA TYR A 61 3.51 -12.11 -5.85
C TYR A 61 2.24 -11.58 -6.48
N SER A 62 2.17 -11.66 -7.80
CA SER A 62 0.98 -11.27 -8.55
C SER A 62 0.25 -12.52 -9.02
N LYS A 63 -1.03 -12.59 -8.71
CA LYS A 63 -1.86 -13.70 -9.11
C LYS A 63 -2.12 -13.72 -10.62
N ASN A 64 -2.03 -12.58 -11.26
CA ASN A 64 -2.26 -12.44 -12.70
C ASN A 64 -1.00 -12.65 -13.52
#